data_4ab2a5721a902c50fd74426a9a51859a
#
_entry.id   4ab2a5721a902c50fd74426a9a51859a
#
_cell.length_a   1.000
_cell.length_b   1.000
_cell.length_c   1.000
_cell.angle_alpha   90.00
_cell.angle_beta   90.00
_cell.angle_gamma   90.00
#
_symmetry.space_group_name_H-M   'P 1'
#
loop_
_entity.id
_entity.type
_entity.pdbx_description
1 polymer ?
#
loop_
_entity_poly.entity_id
_entity_poly.type
_entity_poly.pdbx_seq_one_letter_code
_entity_poly.pdbx_strand_id
1 'polypeptide(L)' 'MTQEQYERLKPFKSRWETFKTNHAMKWTALELLTFQQLHKDMYGYVTANIYCGNCINELVHKIFNALESYESKI' A
#
# COMPACT_ATOMS: atom_id res chain seq x y z
N MET A 1 3.86 2.27 11.42
CA MET A 1 4.18 0.98 10.78
C MET A 1 5.16 0.21 11.63
N THR A 2 4.93 -1.08 11.81
CA THR A 2 5.86 -1.95 12.52
C THR A 2 6.89 -2.55 11.55
N GLN A 3 7.97 -3.13 12.09
CA GLN A 3 8.98 -3.81 11.29
C GLN A 3 8.34 -4.96 10.48
N GLU A 4 7.44 -5.72 11.09
CA GLU A 4 6.74 -6.81 10.41
C GLU A 4 5.91 -6.29 9.24
N GLN A 5 5.16 -5.21 9.44
CA GLN A 5 4.35 -4.61 8.38
C GLN A 5 5.24 -4.08 7.26
N TYR A 6 6.36 -3.47 7.61
CA TYR A 6 7.33 -2.99 6.64
C TYR A 6 7.87 -4.14 5.78
N GLU A 7 8.25 -5.25 6.40
CA GLU A 7 8.78 -6.40 5.67
C GLU A 7 7.74 -7.05 4.77
N ARG A 8 6.47 -7.03 5.17
CA ARG A 8 5.37 -7.55 4.33
C ARG A 8 5.13 -6.68 3.10
N LEU A 9 5.34 -5.38 3.21
CA LEU A 9 5.10 -4.43 2.13
C LEU A 9 6.32 -4.23 1.22
N LYS A 10 7.51 -4.43 1.75
CA LYS A 10 8.77 -4.21 1.05
C LYS A 10 8.87 -4.89 -0.32
N PRO A 11 8.40 -6.14 -0.51
CA PRO A 11 8.47 -6.80 -1.82
C PRO A 11 7.70 -6.06 -2.92
N PHE A 12 6.75 -5.21 -2.55
CA PHE A 12 5.93 -4.46 -3.52
C PHE A 12 6.48 -3.07 -3.81
N LYS A 13 7.61 -2.71 -3.22
CA LYS A 13 8.18 -1.37 -3.36
C LYS A 13 8.56 -1.04 -4.79
N SER A 14 9.11 -1.99 -5.53
CA SER A 14 9.46 -1.75 -6.94
C SER A 14 8.22 -1.46 -7.78
N ARG A 15 7.11 -2.13 -7.49
CA ARG A 15 5.84 -1.85 -8.17
C ARG A 15 5.29 -0.48 -7.79
N TRP A 16 5.46 -0.09 -6.52
CA TRP A 16 5.09 1.24 -6.05
C TRP A 16 5.87 2.32 -6.80
N GLU A 17 7.18 2.13 -6.97
CA GLU A 17 7.99 3.08 -7.72
C GLU A 17 7.51 3.22 -9.17
N THR A 18 7.16 2.11 -9.82
CA THR A 18 6.56 2.13 -11.15
C THR A 18 5.22 2.85 -11.16
N PHE A 19 4.38 2.58 -10.17
CA PHE A 19 3.06 3.19 -10.05
C PHE A 19 3.15 4.70 -9.88
N LYS A 20 4.13 5.19 -9.12
CA LYS A 20 4.32 6.64 -8.92
C LYS A 20 4.61 7.37 -10.23
N THR A 21 5.33 6.72 -11.15
CA THR A 21 5.73 7.32 -12.42
C THR A 21 4.75 6.98 -13.54
N ASN A 22 4.04 5.87 -13.43
CA ASN A 22 3.11 5.41 -14.47
C ASN A 22 1.81 4.91 -13.82
N HIS A 23 0.84 5.79 -13.71
CA HIS A 23 -0.44 5.48 -13.09
C HIS A 23 -1.31 4.51 -13.94
N ALA A 24 -0.86 4.17 -15.14
CA ALA A 24 -1.55 3.16 -15.95
C ALA A 24 -1.31 1.74 -15.45
N MET A 25 -0.31 1.54 -14.61
CA MET A 25 -0.06 0.23 -14.00
C MET A 25 -1.23 -0.14 -13.08
N LYS A 26 -1.68 -1.39 -13.19
CA LYS A 26 -2.79 -1.89 -12.37
C LYS A 26 -2.27 -2.87 -11.34
N TRP A 27 -2.87 -2.83 -10.15
CA TRP A 27 -2.61 -3.79 -9.09
C TRP A 27 -3.51 -5.00 -9.27
N THR A 28 -3.00 -6.18 -8.93
CA THR A 28 -3.82 -7.39 -8.95
C THR A 28 -4.76 -7.39 -7.75
N ALA A 29 -5.85 -8.19 -7.85
CA ALA A 29 -6.79 -8.31 -6.73
C ALA A 29 -6.10 -8.83 -5.48
N LEU A 30 -5.18 -9.79 -5.62
CA LEU A 30 -4.45 -10.36 -4.50
C LEU A 30 -3.58 -9.30 -3.81
N GLU A 31 -2.91 -8.46 -4.60
CA GLU A 31 -2.11 -7.36 -4.05
C GLU A 31 -2.99 -6.38 -3.28
N LEU A 32 -4.15 -6.03 -3.85
CA LEU A 32 -5.07 -5.09 -3.20
C LEU A 32 -5.63 -5.65 -1.89
N LEU A 33 -5.93 -6.94 -1.83
CA LEU A 33 -6.37 -7.58 -0.60
C LEU A 33 -5.26 -7.56 0.46
N THR A 34 -4.02 -7.77 0.05
CA THR A 34 -2.86 -7.66 0.95
C THR A 34 -2.75 -6.23 1.50
N PHE A 35 -2.92 -5.24 0.65
CA PHE A 35 -2.86 -3.83 1.06
C PHE A 35 -3.99 -3.46 2.00
N GLN A 36 -5.21 -3.97 1.76
CA GLN A 36 -6.33 -3.76 2.66
C GLN A 36 -6.06 -4.36 4.04
N GLN A 37 -5.49 -5.56 4.07
CA GLN A 37 -5.17 -6.21 5.34
C GLN A 37 -4.10 -5.43 6.11
N LEU A 38 -3.08 -4.94 5.40
CA LEU A 38 -2.06 -4.09 6.02
C LEU A 38 -2.66 -2.79 6.56
N HIS A 39 -3.55 -2.17 5.82
CA HIS A 39 -4.22 -0.96 6.25
C HIS A 39 -5.02 -1.21 7.53
N LYS A 40 -5.74 -2.33 7.58
CA LYS A 40 -6.48 -2.71 8.76
C LYS A 40 -5.56 -2.93 9.97
N ASP A 41 -4.43 -3.60 9.74
CA ASP A 41 -3.45 -3.83 10.81
C ASP A 41 -2.83 -2.52 11.31
N MET A 42 -2.61 -1.56 10.42
CA MET A 42 -1.96 -0.29 10.76
C MET A 42 -2.92 0.71 11.41
N TYR A 43 -4.16 0.77 10.93
CA TYR A 43 -5.11 1.81 11.31
C TYR A 43 -6.37 1.30 12.01
N GLY A 44 -6.57 -0.01 12.04
CA GLY A 44 -7.68 -0.64 12.75
C GLY A 44 -8.99 -0.68 11.98
N TYR A 45 -9.02 -0.25 10.72
CA TYR A 45 -10.24 -0.28 9.89
C TYR A 45 -9.88 -0.44 8.41
N VAL A 46 -10.86 -0.87 7.63
CA VAL A 46 -10.74 -1.01 6.18
C VAL A 46 -11.61 0.07 5.53
N THR A 47 -10.98 0.95 4.74
CA THR A 47 -11.69 2.04 4.07
C THR A 47 -11.84 1.83 2.57
N ALA A 48 -11.03 0.97 1.98
CA ALA A 48 -10.92 0.89 0.53
C ALA A 48 -11.85 -0.17 -0.04
N ASN A 49 -12.56 0.22 -1.10
CA ASN A 49 -13.27 -0.71 -1.96
C ASN A 49 -12.36 -1.01 -3.15
N ILE A 50 -11.99 -2.27 -3.35
CA ILE A 50 -11.07 -2.65 -4.42
C ILE A 50 -11.64 -2.45 -5.82
N TYR A 51 -12.93 -2.16 -5.92
CA TYR A 51 -13.58 -1.87 -7.19
C TYR A 51 -13.70 -0.37 -7.49
N CYS A 52 -13.21 0.48 -6.59
CA CYS A 52 -13.23 1.92 -6.74
C CYS A 52 -11.83 2.42 -7.03
N GLY A 53 -11.59 3.00 -8.21
CA GLY A 53 -10.27 3.48 -8.61
C GLY A 53 -9.68 4.51 -7.65
N ASN A 54 -10.48 5.49 -7.22
CA ASN A 54 -10.02 6.51 -6.28
C ASN A 54 -9.70 5.91 -4.91
N CYS A 55 -10.51 4.94 -4.46
CA CYS A 55 -10.28 4.26 -3.19
C CYS A 55 -8.98 3.47 -3.21
N ILE A 56 -8.68 2.81 -4.35
CA ILE A 56 -7.45 2.08 -4.55
C ILE A 56 -6.25 3.03 -4.48
N ASN A 57 -6.34 4.16 -5.19
CA ASN A 57 -5.27 5.15 -5.17
C ASN A 57 -5.00 5.66 -3.75
N GLU A 58 -6.05 5.99 -3.00
CA GLU A 58 -5.91 6.45 -1.63
C GLU A 58 -5.28 5.39 -0.74
N LEU A 59 -5.73 4.14 -0.86
CA LEU A 59 -5.18 3.03 -0.09
C LEU A 59 -3.69 2.85 -0.36
N VAL A 60 -3.31 2.76 -1.63
CA VAL A 60 -1.93 2.54 -2.05
C VAL A 60 -1.04 3.69 -1.57
N HIS A 61 -1.44 4.93 -1.83
CA HIS A 61 -0.66 6.09 -1.39
C HIS A 61 -0.50 6.12 0.13
N LYS A 62 -1.56 5.81 0.86
CA LYS A 62 -1.54 5.86 2.32
C LYS A 62 -0.56 4.86 2.92
N ILE A 63 -0.61 3.60 2.46
CA ILE A 63 0.28 2.57 3.02
C ILE A 63 1.73 2.76 2.58
N PHE A 64 1.98 3.16 1.33
CA PHE A 64 3.33 3.36 0.85
C PHE A 64 3.95 4.65 1.36
N ASN A 65 3.16 5.69 1.61
CA ASN A 65 3.65 6.88 2.30
C ASN A 65 4.09 6.53 3.72
N ALA A 66 3.35 5.66 4.39
CA ALA A 66 3.75 5.17 5.71
C ALA A 66 5.04 4.35 5.64
N LEU A 67 5.22 3.55 4.59
CA LEU A 67 6.45 2.79 4.37
C LEU A 67 7.64 3.73 4.17
N GLU A 68 7.51 4.75 3.33
CA GLU A 68 8.58 5.70 3.08
C GLU A 68 8.94 6.49 4.33
N SER A 69 7.93 6.88 5.12
CA SER A 69 8.14 7.55 6.40
C SER A 69 8.87 6.64 7.38
N TYR A 70 8.53 5.36 7.42
CA TYR A 70 9.21 4.39 8.26
C TYR A 70 10.67 4.23 7.85
N GLU A 71 10.93 4.14 6.54
CA GLU A 71 12.28 4.00 6.01
C GLU A 71 13.16 5.19 6.37
N SER A 72 12.60 6.38 6.44
CA SER A 72 13.36 7.57 6.77
C SER A 72 13.77 7.62 8.25
N LYS A 73 13.19 6.77 9.08
CA LYS A 73 13.49 6.70 10.52
C LYS A 73 14.48 5.60 10.89
N ILE A 74 14.82 4.72 9.95
CA ILE A 74 15.75 3.61 10.24
C ILE A 74 17.16 3.82 9.68
#